data_b1eea68d1714e642771dd1d148800147
#
_entry.id   b1eea68d1714e642771dd1d148800147
#
_cell.length_a   1.000
_cell.length_b   1.000
_cell.length_c   1.000
_cell.angle_alpha   90.00
_cell.angle_beta   90.00
_cell.angle_gamma   90.00
#
_symmetry.space_group_name_H-M   'P 1'
#
loop_
_entity.id
_entity.type
_entity.pdbx_description
1 polymer ?
#
loop_
_entity_poly.entity_id
_entity_poly.type
_entity_poly.pdbx_seq_one_letter_code
_entity_poly.pdbx_strand_id
1 'polypeptide(L)'
;MSNLTKKSALAIAISAIFGLSALTANAAVVPDGVKLAEKQVLVRNNGSEPQSLDPHKIEGVPESALARDLFEGVTIVGPDGEILPGSATSWENKDFTVWTFKIREGAKWSNGDPVTAQDFVYSWQRLADPNTASPYESYLQYAHIVNIDDIIAGKKKATELGVKALDNNTLEITLSEAVPYLPKLLAHSSMSPVNQKVIEKFGEKWTQPANFVGNGAYNLKDWTVNERIVLERSPTYWDNKNTVIDQVTFLPISSEVTDVNRYRAGEIDMTYSNLPIEFFQKLKKEIPDELRISPYLCTYYYEINNEKAPFNDPRVREALKLSMDRDI
;
A
#
# COMPACT_ATOMS: atom_id res chain seq x y z
N MET A 1 -51.61 54.91 -52.09
CA MET A 1 -52.39 54.20 -51.08
C MET A 1 -51.76 52.81 -50.83
N SER A 2 -51.18 52.74 -49.83
CA SER A 2 -50.22 51.84 -49.26
C SER A 2 -50.85 50.75 -48.47
N ASN A 3 -50.35 49.57 -48.54
CA ASN A 3 -50.52 48.62 -47.45
C ASN A 3 -49.20 47.82 -47.23
N LEU A 4 -48.51 48.21 -46.20
CA LEU A 4 -47.39 47.48 -45.64
C LEU A 4 -47.89 46.20 -44.92
N THR A 5 -47.46 45.07 -45.39
CA THR A 5 -47.58 43.82 -44.62
C THR A 5 -46.30 43.55 -43.94
N LYS A 6 -46.34 43.58 -42.57
CA LYS A 6 -45.25 43.19 -41.70
C LYS A 6 -45.13 41.66 -41.72
N LYS A 7 -43.99 41.17 -42.17
CA LYS A 7 -43.58 39.80 -41.96
C LYS A 7 -42.72 39.76 -40.69
N SER A 8 -43.25 39.19 -39.63
CA SER A 8 -42.53 38.87 -38.41
C SER A 8 -41.67 37.66 -38.66
N ALA A 9 -40.37 37.82 -38.64
CA ALA A 9 -39.41 36.74 -38.65
C ALA A 9 -39.28 36.23 -37.19
N LEU A 10 -39.72 35.01 -36.95
CA LEU A 10 -39.53 34.29 -35.67
C LEU A 10 -38.12 33.69 -35.68
N ALA A 11 -37.19 34.32 -35.00
CA ALA A 11 -35.86 33.78 -34.78
C ALA A 11 -35.93 32.74 -33.63
N ILE A 12 -35.83 31.47 -33.98
CA ILE A 12 -35.68 30.38 -32.99
C ILE A 12 -34.22 30.38 -32.57
N ALA A 13 -33.93 30.89 -31.39
CA ALA A 13 -32.65 30.75 -30.71
C ALA A 13 -32.57 29.33 -30.12
N ILE A 14 -31.84 28.44 -30.77
CA ILE A 14 -31.46 27.14 -30.20
C ILE A 14 -30.33 27.42 -29.26
N SER A 15 -30.64 27.59 -27.99
CA SER A 15 -29.65 27.55 -26.89
C SER A 15 -29.16 26.15 -26.74
N ALA A 16 -28.00 25.82 -27.30
CA ALA A 16 -27.26 24.60 -26.97
C ALA A 16 -26.78 24.72 -25.53
N ILE A 17 -27.53 24.12 -24.59
CA ILE A 17 -27.08 23.92 -23.24
C ILE A 17 -26.04 22.78 -23.32
N PHE A 18 -24.76 23.17 -23.44
CA PHE A 18 -23.68 22.27 -23.08
C PHE A 18 -23.77 22.05 -21.57
N GLY A 19 -24.43 20.96 -21.17
CA GLY A 19 -24.38 20.46 -19.84
C GLY A 19 -22.92 20.06 -19.54
N LEU A 20 -22.13 20.97 -18.95
CA LEU A 20 -20.97 20.58 -18.18
C LEU A 20 -21.51 19.68 -17.06
N SER A 21 -21.44 18.37 -17.28
CA SER A 21 -21.47 17.43 -16.19
C SER A 21 -20.21 17.68 -15.37
N ALA A 22 -20.28 18.62 -14.42
CA ALA A 22 -19.35 18.68 -13.34
C ALA A 22 -19.44 17.30 -12.67
N LEU A 23 -18.43 16.46 -12.89
CA LEU A 23 -18.15 15.35 -12.01
C LEU A 23 -17.99 16.00 -10.64
N THR A 24 -19.04 15.96 -9.82
CA THR A 24 -18.94 16.29 -8.41
C THR A 24 -18.05 15.18 -7.83
N ALA A 25 -16.75 15.45 -7.79
CA ALA A 25 -15.87 14.71 -6.92
C ALA A 25 -16.52 14.82 -5.54
N ASN A 26 -16.99 13.69 -4.99
CA ASN A 26 -17.52 13.68 -3.64
C ASN A 26 -16.42 14.23 -2.74
N ALA A 27 -16.68 15.40 -2.15
CA ALA A 27 -15.73 15.99 -1.22
C ALA A 27 -15.49 15.01 -0.08
N ALA A 28 -14.23 14.81 0.28
CA ALA A 28 -13.86 13.94 1.38
C ALA A 28 -14.51 14.42 2.69
N VAL A 29 -14.85 13.47 3.56
CA VAL A 29 -15.34 13.78 4.90
C VAL A 29 -14.18 14.32 5.71
N VAL A 30 -14.24 15.60 6.05
CA VAL A 30 -13.23 16.28 6.87
C VAL A 30 -13.65 16.19 8.33
N PRO A 31 -12.75 15.78 9.25
CA PRO A 31 -13.05 15.79 10.67
C PRO A 31 -13.42 17.20 11.17
N ASP A 32 -14.33 17.28 12.13
CA ASP A 32 -14.76 18.53 12.70
C ASP A 32 -13.58 19.34 13.26
N GLY A 33 -13.57 20.65 12.96
CA GLY A 33 -12.53 21.56 13.42
C GLY A 33 -11.22 21.56 12.60
N VAL A 34 -11.09 20.70 11.60
CA VAL A 34 -9.92 20.68 10.70
C VAL A 34 -10.12 21.71 9.59
N LYS A 35 -9.16 22.64 9.46
CA LYS A 35 -9.10 23.56 8.33
C LYS A 35 -8.20 22.96 7.26
N LEU A 36 -8.78 22.62 6.12
CA LEU A 36 -8.02 22.11 4.97
C LEU A 36 -7.20 23.23 4.32
N ALA A 37 -6.04 22.86 3.78
CA ALA A 37 -5.30 23.72 2.86
C ALA A 37 -6.11 23.94 1.57
N GLU A 38 -5.80 25.01 0.83
CA GLU A 38 -6.47 25.28 -0.47
C GLU A 38 -6.25 24.16 -1.48
N LYS A 39 -5.05 23.56 -1.46
CA LYS A 39 -4.70 22.39 -2.27
C LYS A 39 -4.38 21.23 -1.33
N GLN A 40 -5.01 20.09 -1.57
CA GLN A 40 -4.77 18.87 -0.80
C GLN A 40 -3.60 18.08 -1.43
N VAL A 41 -2.40 18.62 -1.29
CA VAL A 41 -1.14 18.03 -1.80
C VAL A 41 -0.22 17.81 -0.63
N LEU A 42 0.33 16.60 -0.55
CA LEU A 42 1.34 16.21 0.45
C LEU A 42 2.66 15.91 -0.25
N VAL A 43 3.74 16.54 0.19
CA VAL A 43 5.10 16.23 -0.23
C VAL A 43 5.83 15.58 0.94
N ARG A 44 6.34 14.36 0.75
CA ARG A 44 6.99 13.63 1.81
C ARG A 44 8.28 12.94 1.36
N ASN A 45 9.17 12.71 2.33
CA ASN A 45 10.34 11.86 2.09
C ASN A 45 9.95 10.37 2.10
N ASN A 46 10.55 9.60 1.19
CA ASN A 46 10.46 8.14 1.10
C ASN A 46 11.70 7.41 1.64
N GLY A 47 12.73 8.14 2.07
CA GLY A 47 14.00 7.58 2.54
C GLY A 47 14.94 7.17 1.41
N SER A 48 14.48 6.37 0.47
CA SER A 48 15.26 5.96 -0.70
C SER A 48 14.37 5.73 -1.92
N GLU A 49 15.02 5.58 -3.08
CA GLU A 49 14.37 5.12 -4.30
C GLU A 49 13.85 3.69 -4.11
N PRO A 50 12.56 3.40 -4.44
CA PRO A 50 12.05 2.03 -4.41
C PRO A 50 12.67 1.20 -5.54
N GLN A 51 13.02 -0.04 -5.25
CA GLN A 51 13.54 -0.96 -6.25
C GLN A 51 12.43 -1.50 -7.18
N SER A 52 11.22 -1.58 -6.67
CA SER A 52 10.05 -2.06 -7.38
C SER A 52 8.77 -1.47 -6.77
N LEU A 53 7.69 -1.45 -7.54
CA LEU A 53 6.31 -1.22 -7.06
C LEU A 53 5.45 -2.49 -7.17
N ASP A 54 6.04 -3.64 -7.52
CA ASP A 54 5.37 -4.94 -7.47
C ASP A 54 5.35 -5.44 -6.02
N PRO A 55 4.19 -5.53 -5.34
CA PRO A 55 4.12 -5.87 -3.92
C PRO A 55 4.67 -7.27 -3.61
N HIS A 56 4.79 -8.13 -4.63
CA HIS A 56 5.39 -9.47 -4.47
C HIS A 56 6.91 -9.48 -4.65
N LYS A 57 7.54 -8.35 -5.05
CA LYS A 57 8.98 -8.23 -5.31
C LYS A 57 9.67 -7.13 -4.48
N ILE A 58 8.97 -6.54 -3.52
CA ILE A 58 9.50 -5.49 -2.64
C ILE A 58 9.99 -6.07 -1.32
N GLU A 59 10.97 -5.42 -0.66
CA GLU A 59 11.48 -5.80 0.66
C GLU A 59 11.52 -4.65 1.67
N GLY A 60 11.69 -3.43 1.19
CA GLY A 60 12.00 -2.29 2.02
C GLY A 60 10.79 -1.56 2.58
N VAL A 61 11.04 -0.74 3.60
CA VAL A 61 10.06 0.21 4.14
C VAL A 61 9.64 1.26 3.10
N PRO A 62 10.57 1.79 2.25
CA PRO A 62 10.21 2.74 1.19
C PRO A 62 9.20 2.18 0.21
N GLU A 63 9.40 0.94 -0.24
CA GLU A 63 8.48 0.24 -1.14
C GLU A 63 7.14 -0.06 -0.48
N SER A 64 7.19 -0.53 0.78
CA SER A 64 5.97 -0.84 1.55
C SER A 64 5.11 0.39 1.82
N ALA A 65 5.71 1.57 1.96
CA ALA A 65 4.97 2.82 2.12
C ALA A 65 4.15 3.14 0.86
N LEU A 66 4.77 3.02 -0.32
CA LEU A 66 4.09 3.20 -1.60
C LEU A 66 3.04 2.11 -1.87
N ALA A 67 3.37 0.85 -1.57
CA ALA A 67 2.46 -0.27 -1.79
C ALA A 67 1.16 -0.12 -0.99
N ARG A 68 1.20 0.42 0.24
CA ARG A 68 0.00 0.67 1.05
C ARG A 68 -0.93 1.75 0.49
N ASP A 69 -0.40 2.69 -0.26
CA ASP A 69 -1.21 3.72 -0.93
C ASP A 69 -1.78 3.21 -2.27
N LEU A 70 -1.01 2.37 -2.96
CA LEU A 70 -1.33 1.87 -4.30
C LEU A 70 -2.21 0.60 -4.30
N PHE A 71 -2.16 -0.17 -3.20
CA PHE A 71 -2.89 -1.43 -3.06
C PHE A 71 -3.55 -1.53 -1.70
N GLU A 72 -4.62 -2.34 -1.65
CA GLU A 72 -5.31 -2.67 -0.41
C GLU A 72 -5.51 -4.17 -0.28
N GLY A 73 -5.01 -4.76 0.81
CA GLY A 73 -5.20 -6.16 1.15
C GLY A 73 -6.62 -6.49 1.62
N VAL A 74 -6.89 -7.75 1.93
CA VAL A 74 -8.17 -8.15 2.55
C VAL A 74 -8.37 -7.46 3.90
N THR A 75 -7.29 -7.27 4.65
CA THR A 75 -7.22 -6.49 5.89
C THR A 75 -6.13 -5.43 5.77
N ILE A 76 -6.23 -4.39 6.59
CA ILE A 76 -5.25 -3.29 6.68
C ILE A 76 -4.88 -3.03 8.14
N VAL A 77 -3.75 -2.35 8.35
CA VAL A 77 -3.35 -1.84 9.66
C VAL A 77 -3.89 -0.43 9.82
N GLY A 78 -4.67 -0.20 10.86
CA GLY A 78 -5.18 1.11 11.24
C GLY A 78 -4.14 1.99 11.93
N PRO A 79 -4.48 3.25 12.24
CA PRO A 79 -3.55 4.24 12.79
C PRO A 79 -2.98 3.87 14.16
N ASP A 80 -3.71 3.09 14.96
CA ASP A 80 -3.29 2.63 16.29
C ASP A 80 -2.70 1.19 16.25
N GLY A 81 -2.43 0.65 15.06
CA GLY A 81 -1.88 -0.69 14.85
C GLY A 81 -2.91 -1.83 14.93
N GLU A 82 -4.18 -1.49 15.05
CA GLU A 82 -5.31 -2.43 15.00
C GLU A 82 -5.51 -2.97 13.58
N ILE A 83 -6.15 -4.14 13.48
CA ILE A 83 -6.48 -4.74 12.19
C ILE A 83 -7.90 -4.35 11.78
N LEU A 84 -8.00 -3.66 10.67
CA LEU A 84 -9.24 -3.16 10.11
C LEU A 84 -9.63 -3.91 8.82
N PRO A 85 -10.93 -3.93 8.48
CA PRO A 85 -11.38 -4.33 7.16
C PRO A 85 -10.77 -3.45 6.06
N GLY A 86 -10.17 -4.10 5.06
CA GLY A 86 -9.73 -3.47 3.82
C GLY A 86 -10.66 -3.81 2.66
N SER A 87 -10.14 -4.49 1.65
CA SER A 87 -10.93 -5.03 0.54
C SER A 87 -11.93 -6.09 0.99
N ALA A 88 -11.75 -6.74 2.15
CA ALA A 88 -12.82 -7.51 2.79
C ALA A 88 -13.61 -6.65 3.76
N THR A 89 -14.93 -6.90 3.86
CA THR A 89 -15.81 -6.23 4.82
C THR A 89 -15.88 -6.95 6.16
N SER A 90 -15.62 -8.24 6.16
CA SER A 90 -15.68 -9.11 7.34
C SER A 90 -14.94 -10.42 7.08
N TRP A 91 -14.67 -11.13 8.16
CA TRP A 91 -14.12 -12.48 8.11
C TRP A 91 -14.66 -13.32 9.26
N GLU A 92 -14.67 -14.61 9.04
CA GLU A 92 -15.01 -15.62 10.04
C GLU A 92 -14.05 -16.79 9.92
N ASN A 93 -14.01 -17.64 10.95
CA ASN A 93 -13.15 -18.82 10.93
C ASN A 93 -13.83 -20.02 11.57
N LYS A 94 -13.35 -21.21 11.20
CA LYS A 94 -13.63 -22.47 11.88
C LYS A 94 -12.33 -22.98 12.49
N ASP A 95 -12.29 -23.02 13.80
CA ASP A 95 -11.16 -23.55 14.59
C ASP A 95 -9.79 -22.93 14.21
N PHE A 96 -9.78 -21.70 13.68
CA PHE A 96 -8.61 -20.98 13.15
C PHE A 96 -7.85 -21.73 12.05
N THR A 97 -8.43 -22.75 11.45
CA THR A 97 -7.85 -23.55 10.36
C THR A 97 -8.50 -23.31 9.02
N VAL A 98 -9.77 -22.89 8.99
CA VAL A 98 -10.46 -22.44 7.77
C VAL A 98 -10.98 -21.05 8.01
N TRP A 99 -10.56 -20.12 7.15
CA TRP A 99 -10.95 -18.72 7.21
C TRP A 99 -11.73 -18.33 5.96
N THR A 100 -12.80 -17.58 6.15
CA THR A 100 -13.63 -17.06 5.07
C THR A 100 -13.67 -15.54 5.15
N PHE A 101 -13.30 -14.87 4.06
CA PHE A 101 -13.31 -13.41 3.94
C PHE A 101 -14.39 -13.00 2.94
N LYS A 102 -15.18 -11.98 3.30
CA LYS A 102 -16.19 -11.39 2.42
C LYS A 102 -15.61 -10.17 1.72
N ILE A 103 -15.27 -10.34 0.45
CA ILE A 103 -14.73 -9.25 -0.39
C ILE A 103 -15.85 -8.23 -0.65
N ARG A 104 -15.50 -6.98 -0.57
CA ARG A 104 -16.40 -5.83 -0.68
C ARG A 104 -17.04 -5.77 -2.06
N GLU A 105 -18.36 -5.79 -2.08
CA GLU A 105 -19.13 -5.55 -3.31
C GLU A 105 -18.86 -4.13 -3.82
N GLY A 106 -18.61 -4.00 -5.12
CA GLY A 106 -18.34 -2.71 -5.75
C GLY A 106 -16.91 -2.19 -5.59
N ALA A 107 -16.02 -2.91 -4.88
CA ALA A 107 -14.58 -2.61 -4.93
C ALA A 107 -14.04 -2.74 -6.36
N LYS A 108 -13.19 -1.81 -6.78
CA LYS A 108 -12.70 -1.72 -8.16
C LYS A 108 -11.19 -1.51 -8.20
N TRP A 109 -10.61 -2.08 -9.22
CA TRP A 109 -9.31 -1.68 -9.71
C TRP A 109 -9.34 -0.27 -10.31
N SER A 110 -8.20 0.39 -10.41
CA SER A 110 -8.10 1.74 -10.98
C SER A 110 -8.51 1.84 -12.44
N ASN A 111 -8.52 0.72 -13.18
CA ASN A 111 -9.02 0.62 -14.54
C ASN A 111 -10.56 0.40 -14.62
N GLY A 112 -11.25 0.31 -13.47
CA GLY A 112 -12.69 0.12 -13.36
C GLY A 112 -13.16 -1.34 -13.29
N ASP A 113 -12.30 -2.32 -13.52
CA ASP A 113 -12.63 -3.74 -13.33
C ASP A 113 -12.99 -4.01 -11.85
N PRO A 114 -13.89 -4.97 -11.55
CA PRO A 114 -14.19 -5.34 -10.17
C PRO A 114 -12.98 -6.02 -9.52
N VAL A 115 -12.77 -5.76 -8.22
CA VAL A 115 -11.88 -6.56 -7.36
C VAL A 115 -12.68 -7.74 -6.83
N THR A 116 -12.16 -8.95 -7.01
CA THR A 116 -12.85 -10.19 -6.68
C THR A 116 -11.99 -11.10 -5.80
N ALA A 117 -12.60 -12.12 -5.20
CA ALA A 117 -11.87 -13.17 -4.47
C ALA A 117 -10.83 -13.89 -5.36
N GLN A 118 -11.10 -14.02 -6.66
CA GLN A 118 -10.16 -14.64 -7.60
C GLN A 118 -8.87 -13.83 -7.78
N ASP A 119 -8.91 -12.50 -7.64
CA ASP A 119 -7.72 -11.67 -7.68
C ASP A 119 -6.77 -11.99 -6.52
N PHE A 120 -7.29 -12.23 -5.32
CA PHE A 120 -6.50 -12.66 -4.17
C PHE A 120 -5.95 -14.08 -4.35
N VAL A 121 -6.75 -15.01 -4.88
CA VAL A 121 -6.29 -16.37 -5.19
C VAL A 121 -5.11 -16.33 -6.16
N TYR A 122 -5.25 -15.62 -7.28
CA TYR A 122 -4.16 -15.44 -8.25
C TYR A 122 -2.92 -14.83 -7.60
N SER A 123 -3.11 -13.78 -6.80
CA SER A 123 -2.02 -13.02 -6.20
C SER A 123 -1.19 -13.86 -5.25
N TRP A 124 -1.84 -14.65 -4.38
CA TRP A 124 -1.12 -15.48 -3.42
C TRP A 124 -0.53 -16.74 -4.05
N GLN A 125 -1.17 -17.28 -5.11
CA GLN A 125 -0.54 -18.30 -5.94
C GLN A 125 0.72 -17.76 -6.63
N ARG A 126 0.67 -16.54 -7.16
CA ARG A 126 1.83 -15.87 -7.75
C ARG A 126 2.92 -15.60 -6.70
N LEU A 127 2.55 -15.16 -5.49
CA LEU A 127 3.49 -14.94 -4.38
C LEU A 127 4.20 -16.24 -3.97
N ALA A 128 3.47 -17.37 -3.97
CA ALA A 128 3.99 -18.70 -3.64
C ALA A 128 4.81 -19.35 -4.77
N ASP A 129 4.68 -18.88 -6.01
CA ASP A 129 5.35 -19.47 -7.16
C ASP A 129 6.86 -19.13 -7.15
N PRO A 130 7.77 -20.14 -7.08
CA PRO A 130 9.21 -19.90 -7.12
C PRO A 130 9.67 -19.09 -8.34
N ASN A 131 8.94 -19.16 -9.48
CA ASN A 131 9.26 -18.37 -10.67
C ASN A 131 9.03 -16.86 -10.46
N THR A 132 8.21 -16.46 -9.50
CA THR A 132 8.06 -15.06 -9.11
C THR A 132 9.31 -14.54 -8.38
N ALA A 133 10.05 -15.44 -7.73
CA ALA A 133 11.22 -15.13 -6.92
C ALA A 133 10.92 -14.04 -5.88
N SER A 134 9.81 -14.21 -5.16
CA SER A 134 9.41 -13.27 -4.11
C SER A 134 10.31 -13.38 -2.90
N PRO A 135 10.82 -12.28 -2.35
CA PRO A 135 11.54 -12.31 -1.07
C PRO A 135 10.62 -12.66 0.11
N TYR A 136 9.30 -12.59 -0.08
CA TYR A 136 8.28 -12.87 0.93
C TYR A 136 7.49 -14.17 0.69
N GLU A 137 7.98 -15.09 -0.13
CA GLU A 137 7.32 -16.39 -0.29
C GLU A 137 7.15 -17.13 1.03
N SER A 138 8.16 -17.03 1.92
CA SER A 138 8.13 -17.58 3.27
C SER A 138 7.05 -17.00 4.18
N TYR A 139 6.51 -15.82 3.84
CA TYR A 139 5.44 -15.18 4.63
C TYR A 139 4.16 -16.01 4.63
N LEU A 140 3.87 -16.69 3.50
CA LEU A 140 2.78 -17.65 3.41
C LEU A 140 3.01 -18.91 4.26
N GLN A 141 4.27 -19.25 4.53
CA GLN A 141 4.62 -20.35 5.46
C GLN A 141 4.25 -19.96 6.91
N TYR A 142 4.51 -18.72 7.33
CA TYR A 142 4.08 -18.23 8.65
C TYR A 142 2.56 -18.20 8.81
N ALA A 143 1.83 -18.11 7.70
CA ALA A 143 0.38 -18.25 7.67
C ALA A 143 -0.08 -19.72 7.65
N HIS A 144 0.83 -20.68 7.51
CA HIS A 144 0.55 -22.12 7.45
C HIS A 144 -0.51 -22.50 6.40
N ILE A 145 -0.50 -21.81 5.25
CA ILE A 145 -1.45 -22.12 4.18
C ILE A 145 -1.16 -23.51 3.60
N VAL A 146 -2.19 -24.32 3.49
CA VAL A 146 -2.06 -25.70 2.97
C VAL A 146 -1.28 -25.74 1.67
N ASN A 147 -0.34 -26.67 1.56
CA ASN A 147 0.56 -26.94 0.45
C ASN A 147 1.71 -25.93 0.23
N ILE A 148 1.83 -24.87 1.02
CA ILE A 148 2.85 -23.83 0.78
C ILE A 148 4.27 -24.39 0.75
N ASP A 149 4.64 -25.28 1.70
CA ASP A 149 5.98 -25.86 1.80
C ASP A 149 6.32 -26.73 0.57
N ASP A 150 5.36 -27.52 0.08
CA ASP A 150 5.54 -28.35 -1.10
C ASP A 150 5.63 -27.49 -2.37
N ILE A 151 4.93 -26.36 -2.43
CA ILE A 151 4.99 -25.43 -3.57
C ILE A 151 6.36 -24.75 -3.61
N ILE A 152 6.83 -24.19 -2.50
CA ILE A 152 8.16 -23.56 -2.42
C ILE A 152 9.27 -24.58 -2.72
N ALA A 153 9.11 -25.82 -2.27
CA ALA A 153 10.03 -26.90 -2.61
C ALA A 153 9.92 -27.42 -4.06
N GLY A 154 9.04 -26.87 -4.88
CA GLY A 154 8.81 -27.28 -6.26
C GLY A 154 8.14 -28.63 -6.45
N LYS A 155 7.57 -29.21 -5.39
CA LYS A 155 6.88 -30.52 -5.42
C LYS A 155 5.42 -30.41 -5.86
N LYS A 156 4.81 -29.23 -5.68
CA LYS A 156 3.44 -28.92 -6.09
C LYS A 156 3.39 -27.64 -6.92
N LYS A 157 2.33 -27.48 -7.69
CA LYS A 157 2.07 -26.24 -8.45
C LYS A 157 1.49 -25.18 -7.51
N ALA A 158 1.78 -23.89 -7.81
CA ALA A 158 1.21 -22.77 -7.07
C ALA A 158 -0.33 -22.77 -7.04
N THR A 159 -0.97 -23.32 -8.09
CA THR A 159 -2.43 -23.47 -8.16
C THR A 159 -3.03 -24.46 -7.15
N GLU A 160 -2.20 -25.23 -6.46
CA GLU A 160 -2.61 -26.16 -5.40
C GLU A 160 -2.56 -25.53 -4.00
N LEU A 161 -2.19 -24.24 -3.90
CA LEU A 161 -2.20 -23.48 -2.64
C LEU A 161 -3.61 -23.51 -2.00
N GLY A 162 -3.67 -23.67 -0.69
CA GLY A 162 -4.90 -23.78 0.09
C GLY A 162 -5.76 -22.51 0.12
N VAL A 163 -5.98 -21.87 -1.03
CA VAL A 163 -6.80 -20.67 -1.21
C VAL A 163 -7.78 -20.86 -2.35
N LYS A 164 -9.03 -20.43 -2.19
CA LYS A 164 -10.05 -20.53 -3.23
C LYS A 164 -11.03 -19.36 -3.18
N ALA A 165 -11.51 -18.97 -4.36
CA ALA A 165 -12.70 -18.15 -4.51
C ALA A 165 -13.92 -19.10 -4.56
N LEU A 166 -14.79 -19.03 -3.57
CA LEU A 166 -16.05 -19.79 -3.56
C LEU A 166 -17.07 -19.16 -4.50
N ASP A 167 -17.01 -17.84 -4.61
CA ASP A 167 -17.70 -16.99 -5.56
C ASP A 167 -16.89 -15.69 -5.75
N ASN A 168 -17.41 -14.70 -6.47
CA ASN A 168 -16.71 -13.44 -6.72
C ASN A 168 -16.36 -12.68 -5.44
N ASN A 169 -17.13 -12.85 -4.37
CA ASN A 169 -17.00 -12.06 -3.15
C ASN A 169 -16.65 -12.89 -1.92
N THR A 170 -16.41 -14.19 -2.08
CA THR A 170 -16.09 -15.07 -0.95
C THR A 170 -14.77 -15.78 -1.17
N LEU A 171 -13.77 -15.42 -0.37
CA LEU A 171 -12.42 -15.98 -0.36
C LEU A 171 -12.29 -16.95 0.82
N GLU A 172 -11.92 -18.20 0.56
CA GLU A 172 -11.62 -19.20 1.56
C GLU A 172 -10.12 -19.49 1.62
N ILE A 173 -9.57 -19.59 2.83
CA ILE A 173 -8.18 -19.93 3.11
C ILE A 173 -8.19 -21.15 4.04
N THR A 174 -7.51 -22.22 3.64
CA THR A 174 -7.33 -23.42 4.46
C THR A 174 -5.89 -23.50 4.96
N LEU A 175 -5.73 -23.69 6.27
CA LEU A 175 -4.45 -23.75 6.96
C LEU A 175 -4.16 -25.17 7.43
N SER A 176 -2.88 -25.54 7.49
CA SER A 176 -2.43 -26.84 7.98
C SER A 176 -2.47 -26.93 9.51
N GLU A 177 -2.51 -25.81 10.21
CA GLU A 177 -2.67 -25.70 11.66
C GLU A 177 -3.43 -24.42 12.05
N ALA A 178 -3.79 -24.29 13.32
CA ALA A 178 -4.59 -23.17 13.81
C ALA A 178 -3.76 -21.87 13.90
N VAL A 179 -4.14 -20.82 13.15
CA VAL A 179 -3.48 -19.52 13.14
C VAL A 179 -4.48 -18.41 13.51
N PRO A 180 -4.64 -18.09 14.80
CA PRO A 180 -5.61 -17.05 15.23
C PRO A 180 -5.23 -15.64 14.79
N TYR A 181 -3.97 -15.41 14.44
CA TYR A 181 -3.43 -14.11 14.00
C TYR A 181 -3.40 -13.94 12.46
N LEU A 182 -4.03 -14.83 11.70
CA LEU A 182 -4.06 -14.77 10.24
C LEU A 182 -4.48 -13.39 9.70
N PRO A 183 -5.55 -12.72 10.19
CA PRO A 183 -5.93 -11.40 9.69
C PRO A 183 -4.81 -10.34 9.83
N LYS A 184 -3.94 -10.46 10.84
CA LYS A 184 -2.78 -9.59 11.02
C LYS A 184 -1.70 -9.86 9.98
N LEU A 185 -1.45 -11.11 9.65
CA LEU A 185 -0.49 -11.47 8.58
C LEU A 185 -0.96 -10.95 7.21
N LEU A 186 -2.27 -11.04 6.93
CA LEU A 186 -2.82 -10.63 5.65
C LEU A 186 -2.83 -9.10 5.42
N ALA A 187 -2.55 -8.30 6.45
CA ALA A 187 -2.40 -6.85 6.33
C ALA A 187 -0.99 -6.42 5.85
N HIS A 188 -0.07 -7.37 5.66
CA HIS A 188 1.26 -7.08 5.13
C HIS A 188 1.20 -6.72 3.64
N SER A 189 2.02 -5.76 3.19
CA SER A 189 2.02 -5.28 1.80
C SER A 189 2.26 -6.36 0.74
N SER A 190 3.06 -7.39 1.07
CA SER A 190 3.26 -8.54 0.17
C SER A 190 2.01 -9.39 -0.07
N MET A 191 1.00 -9.26 0.81
CA MET A 191 -0.29 -9.96 0.68
C MET A 191 -1.31 -9.18 -0.15
N SER A 192 -0.91 -8.04 -0.70
CA SER A 192 -1.77 -7.22 -1.57
C SER A 192 -2.13 -7.95 -2.86
N PRO A 193 -3.34 -7.73 -3.39
CA PRO A 193 -3.73 -8.29 -4.67
C PRO A 193 -3.03 -7.57 -5.82
N VAL A 194 -2.81 -8.27 -6.93
CA VAL A 194 -2.30 -7.73 -8.19
C VAL A 194 -3.21 -8.12 -9.35
N ASN A 195 -3.31 -7.25 -10.35
CA ASN A 195 -4.21 -7.47 -11.47
C ASN A 195 -3.59 -8.44 -12.49
N GLN A 196 -4.12 -9.67 -12.56
CA GLN A 196 -3.63 -10.73 -13.45
C GLN A 196 -3.56 -10.29 -14.91
N LYS A 197 -4.64 -9.69 -15.44
CA LYS A 197 -4.73 -9.28 -16.84
C LYS A 197 -3.63 -8.27 -17.23
N VAL A 198 -3.30 -7.40 -16.31
CA VAL A 198 -2.29 -6.35 -16.53
C VAL A 198 -0.89 -6.95 -16.50
N ILE A 199 -0.62 -7.87 -15.57
CA ILE A 199 0.66 -8.59 -15.49
C ILE A 199 0.86 -9.45 -16.74
N GLU A 200 -0.14 -10.21 -17.16
CA GLU A 200 -0.07 -11.04 -18.37
C GLU A 200 0.15 -10.21 -19.63
N LYS A 201 -0.44 -9.02 -19.71
CA LYS A 201 -0.33 -8.14 -20.86
C LYS A 201 1.01 -7.43 -20.98
N PHE A 202 1.58 -6.97 -19.85
CA PHE A 202 2.73 -6.06 -19.86
C PHE A 202 4.00 -6.68 -19.26
N GLY A 203 3.92 -7.89 -18.70
CA GLY A 203 5.03 -8.55 -18.02
C GLY A 203 5.62 -7.63 -16.93
N GLU A 204 6.93 -7.54 -16.83
CA GLU A 204 7.61 -6.72 -15.82
C GLU A 204 7.35 -5.20 -15.94
N LYS A 205 6.82 -4.75 -17.08
CA LYS A 205 6.48 -3.33 -17.29
C LYS A 205 5.13 -2.95 -16.70
N TRP A 206 4.43 -3.85 -16.03
CA TRP A 206 3.11 -3.57 -15.46
C TRP A 206 3.15 -2.52 -14.34
N THR A 207 4.29 -2.34 -13.67
CA THR A 207 4.49 -1.33 -12.61
C THR A 207 4.86 0.06 -13.13
N GLN A 208 5.02 0.23 -14.45
CA GLN A 208 5.27 1.55 -15.03
C GLN A 208 3.99 2.40 -15.01
N PRO A 209 4.07 3.72 -14.83
CA PRO A 209 2.89 4.59 -14.70
C PRO A 209 1.84 4.40 -15.79
N ALA A 210 2.25 4.21 -17.05
CA ALA A 210 1.35 4.01 -18.18
C ALA A 210 0.56 2.68 -18.15
N ASN A 211 1.01 1.69 -17.38
CA ASN A 211 0.44 0.34 -17.33
C ASN A 211 -0.09 -0.02 -15.95
N PHE A 212 0.21 0.81 -14.95
CA PHE A 212 -0.08 0.50 -13.54
C PHE A 212 -1.57 0.40 -13.26
N VAL A 213 -1.97 -0.65 -12.56
CA VAL A 213 -3.33 -0.83 -12.06
C VAL A 213 -3.26 -1.32 -10.62
N GLY A 214 -3.74 -0.50 -9.70
CA GLY A 214 -3.87 -0.80 -8.27
C GLY A 214 -5.33 -0.79 -7.82
N ASN A 215 -5.56 -1.22 -6.58
CA ASN A 215 -6.87 -1.18 -5.92
C ASN A 215 -6.87 -0.33 -4.65
N GLY A 216 -5.79 0.44 -4.41
CA GLY A 216 -5.62 1.30 -3.24
C GLY A 216 -6.26 2.67 -3.39
N ALA A 217 -6.05 3.51 -2.37
CA ALA A 217 -6.59 4.86 -2.31
C ALA A 217 -6.00 5.79 -3.36
N TYR A 218 -4.84 5.47 -3.91
CA TYR A 218 -4.11 6.27 -4.88
C TYR A 218 -3.70 5.47 -6.11
N ASN A 219 -3.56 6.19 -7.23
CA ASN A 219 -3.06 5.70 -8.51
C ASN A 219 -1.65 6.24 -8.75
N LEU A 220 -0.79 5.44 -9.37
CA LEU A 220 0.53 5.90 -9.80
C LEU A 220 0.39 6.83 -11.00
N LYS A 221 0.77 8.10 -10.83
CA LYS A 221 0.70 9.13 -11.87
C LYS A 221 2.02 9.32 -12.61
N ASP A 222 3.12 9.41 -11.86
CA ASP A 222 4.46 9.64 -12.39
C ASP A 222 5.49 8.93 -11.53
N TRP A 223 6.54 8.45 -12.18
CA TRP A 223 7.72 7.91 -11.52
C TRP A 223 8.95 8.31 -12.32
N THR A 224 9.64 9.32 -11.82
CA THR A 224 10.93 9.77 -12.32
C THR A 224 12.02 9.29 -11.36
N VAL A 225 12.77 8.28 -11.82
CA VAL A 225 13.77 7.57 -11.01
C VAL A 225 14.77 8.53 -10.36
N ASN A 226 15.03 8.36 -9.06
CA ASN A 226 15.87 9.22 -8.22
C ASN A 226 15.43 10.69 -8.11
N GLU A 227 14.22 11.01 -8.57
CA GLU A 227 13.68 12.38 -8.48
C GLU A 227 12.40 12.40 -7.64
N ARG A 228 11.36 11.70 -8.08
CA ARG A 228 10.07 11.68 -7.40
C ARG A 228 9.16 10.54 -7.88
N ILE A 229 8.21 10.21 -7.03
CA ILE A 229 7.05 9.39 -7.37
C ILE A 229 5.81 10.20 -7.00
N VAL A 230 4.88 10.34 -7.95
CA VAL A 230 3.65 11.09 -7.76
C VAL A 230 2.46 10.15 -7.80
N LEU A 231 1.69 10.16 -6.74
CA LEU A 231 0.43 9.44 -6.62
C LEU A 231 -0.72 10.44 -6.65
N GLU A 232 -1.83 10.08 -7.31
CA GLU A 232 -3.06 10.87 -7.28
C GLU A 232 -4.23 10.05 -6.74
N ARG A 233 -5.14 10.69 -6.04
CA ARG A 233 -6.31 10.06 -5.42
C ARG A 233 -7.10 9.26 -6.45
N SER A 234 -7.40 8.00 -6.13
CA SER A 234 -8.13 7.09 -7.00
C SER A 234 -9.65 7.36 -6.93
N PRO A 235 -10.28 7.78 -8.04
CA PRO A 235 -11.73 7.97 -8.05
C PRO A 235 -12.53 6.67 -7.99
N THR A 236 -11.88 5.52 -8.24
CA THR A 236 -12.49 4.20 -8.21
C THR A 236 -12.35 3.49 -6.87
N TYR A 237 -11.54 4.03 -5.97
CA TYR A 237 -11.37 3.47 -4.63
C TYR A 237 -12.69 3.48 -3.85
N TRP A 238 -13.04 2.39 -3.21
CA TRP A 238 -14.32 2.23 -2.53
C TRP A 238 -14.54 3.27 -1.42
N ASP A 239 -13.46 3.68 -0.74
CA ASP A 239 -13.50 4.68 0.33
C ASP A 239 -12.95 6.06 -0.10
N ASN A 240 -13.01 6.35 -1.39
CA ASN A 240 -12.57 7.64 -1.95
C ASN A 240 -13.21 8.86 -1.24
N LYS A 241 -14.44 8.72 -0.74
CA LYS A 241 -15.13 9.79 0.01
C LYS A 241 -14.41 10.20 1.30
N ASN A 242 -13.60 9.30 1.89
CA ASN A 242 -12.83 9.57 3.11
C ASN A 242 -11.35 9.86 2.80
N THR A 243 -10.93 9.81 1.55
CA THR A 243 -9.57 10.14 1.13
C THR A 243 -9.46 11.65 0.87
N VAL A 244 -8.81 12.38 1.78
CA VAL A 244 -8.77 13.86 1.77
C VAL A 244 -7.72 14.39 0.81
N ILE A 245 -6.50 13.81 0.82
CA ILE A 245 -5.37 14.31 0.05
C ILE A 245 -5.54 13.90 -1.42
N ASP A 246 -5.47 14.89 -2.32
CA ASP A 246 -5.65 14.67 -3.76
C ASP A 246 -4.38 14.15 -4.45
N GLN A 247 -3.20 14.54 -3.94
CA GLN A 247 -1.92 14.14 -4.51
C GLN A 247 -0.88 13.95 -3.40
N VAL A 248 -0.09 12.87 -3.52
CA VAL A 248 1.09 12.64 -2.68
C VAL A 248 2.32 12.57 -3.57
N THR A 249 3.35 13.34 -3.22
CA THR A 249 4.66 13.29 -3.89
C THR A 249 5.68 12.71 -2.92
N PHE A 250 6.29 11.59 -3.29
CA PHE A 250 7.35 10.95 -2.56
C PHE A 250 8.70 11.33 -3.14
N LEU A 251 9.63 11.77 -2.28
CA LEU A 251 10.99 12.15 -2.65
C LEU A 251 12.00 11.15 -2.06
N PRO A 252 12.96 10.63 -2.84
CA PRO A 252 13.96 9.69 -2.34
C PRO A 252 15.14 10.44 -1.69
N ILE A 253 14.96 10.93 -0.45
CA ILE A 253 16.00 11.69 0.27
C ILE A 253 16.63 10.76 1.29
N SER A 254 17.85 10.26 1.01
CA SER A 254 18.54 9.30 1.86
C SER A 254 19.28 9.93 3.06
N SER A 255 19.55 11.23 3.01
CA SER A 255 20.22 11.94 4.12
C SER A 255 19.20 12.47 5.13
N GLU A 256 19.20 11.93 6.35
CA GLU A 256 18.34 12.36 7.45
C GLU A 256 18.51 13.87 7.78
N VAL A 257 19.75 14.38 7.71
CA VAL A 257 20.02 15.81 7.92
C VAL A 257 19.39 16.67 6.82
N THR A 258 19.52 16.24 5.56
CA THR A 258 18.89 16.93 4.43
C THR A 258 17.37 16.91 4.56
N ASP A 259 16.81 15.80 4.96
CA ASP A 259 15.36 15.59 5.18
C ASP A 259 14.80 16.62 6.18
N VAL A 260 15.40 16.69 7.38
CA VAL A 260 14.99 17.67 8.41
C VAL A 260 15.18 19.12 7.93
N ASN A 261 16.26 19.42 7.20
CA ASN A 261 16.49 20.78 6.70
C ASN A 261 15.44 21.16 5.64
N ARG A 262 15.06 20.25 4.75
CA ARG A 262 14.00 20.51 3.76
C ARG A 262 12.62 20.68 4.39
N TYR A 263 12.32 19.89 5.45
CA TYR A 263 11.11 20.10 6.26
C TYR A 263 11.08 21.49 6.87
N ARG A 264 12.17 21.91 7.51
CA ARG A 264 12.28 23.26 8.13
C ARG A 264 12.22 24.39 7.09
N ALA A 265 12.63 24.14 5.86
CA ALA A 265 12.52 25.11 4.75
C ALA A 265 11.10 25.15 4.13
N GLY A 266 10.19 24.26 4.55
CA GLY A 266 8.85 24.12 3.97
C GLY A 266 8.83 23.50 2.58
N GLU A 267 9.87 22.76 2.20
CA GLU A 267 9.95 22.07 0.92
C GLU A 267 9.27 20.70 0.93
N ILE A 268 9.12 20.12 2.10
CA ILE A 268 8.37 18.87 2.34
C ILE A 268 7.47 19.05 3.58
N ASP A 269 6.36 18.33 3.58
CA ASP A 269 5.36 18.37 4.65
C ASP A 269 5.59 17.27 5.71
N MET A 270 6.35 16.24 5.36
CA MET A 270 6.60 15.10 6.25
C MET A 270 7.98 14.50 5.98
N THR A 271 8.78 14.35 7.04
CA THR A 271 10.06 13.65 6.98
C THR A 271 9.89 12.13 6.87
N TYR A 272 10.97 11.43 6.58
CA TYR A 272 11.02 9.98 6.76
C TYR A 272 11.03 9.60 8.25
N SER A 273 10.85 8.32 8.55
CA SER A 273 10.69 7.81 9.91
C SER A 273 11.94 7.99 10.80
N ASN A 274 13.12 8.06 10.19
CA ASN A 274 14.36 8.23 10.93
C ASN A 274 14.72 9.71 11.03
N LEU A 275 15.09 10.15 12.23
CA LEU A 275 15.59 11.50 12.48
C LEU A 275 17.02 11.42 12.99
N PRO A 276 17.90 12.39 12.61
CA PRO A 276 19.24 12.46 13.17
C PRO A 276 19.16 12.61 14.71
N ILE A 277 19.87 11.74 15.40
CA ILE A 277 19.85 11.70 16.88
C ILE A 277 20.25 13.05 17.49
N GLU A 278 21.22 13.73 16.88
CA GLU A 278 21.69 15.06 17.28
C GLU A 278 20.61 16.15 17.17
N PHE A 279 19.63 16.00 16.29
CA PHE A 279 18.53 16.96 16.14
C PHE A 279 17.34 16.68 17.05
N PHE A 280 17.20 15.45 17.54
CA PHE A 280 16.02 15.03 18.28
C PHE A 280 15.67 15.94 19.45
N GLN A 281 16.66 16.23 20.33
CA GLN A 281 16.44 17.08 21.50
C GLN A 281 16.12 18.54 21.12
N LYS A 282 16.66 19.00 20.00
CA LYS A 282 16.40 20.35 19.47
C LYS A 282 14.98 20.42 18.90
N LEU A 283 14.60 19.47 18.08
CA LEU A 283 13.24 19.39 17.48
C LEU A 283 12.17 19.27 18.55
N LYS A 284 12.40 18.46 19.59
CA LYS A 284 11.48 18.33 20.75
C LYS A 284 11.23 19.64 21.47
N LYS A 285 12.19 20.58 21.44
CA LYS A 285 12.03 21.91 22.05
C LYS A 285 11.45 22.94 21.11
N GLU A 286 11.83 22.90 19.83
CA GLU A 286 11.47 23.92 18.84
C GLU A 286 10.09 23.69 18.22
N ILE A 287 9.74 22.42 17.95
CA ILE A 287 8.49 22.03 17.25
C ILE A 287 7.81 20.82 17.91
N PRO A 288 7.53 20.88 19.25
CA PRO A 288 6.99 19.73 19.99
C PRO A 288 5.66 19.21 19.41
N ASP A 289 4.83 20.10 18.88
CA ASP A 289 3.51 19.75 18.34
C ASP A 289 3.58 19.09 16.95
N GLU A 290 4.71 19.21 16.26
CA GLU A 290 4.93 18.61 14.95
C GLU A 290 5.71 17.28 15.05
N LEU A 291 6.45 17.09 16.16
CA LEU A 291 7.21 15.87 16.38
C LEU A 291 6.30 14.72 16.82
N ARG A 292 6.11 13.74 15.95
CA ARG A 292 5.34 12.54 16.24
C ARG A 292 6.26 11.39 16.67
N ILE A 293 6.05 10.90 17.89
CA ILE A 293 6.79 9.77 18.45
C ILE A 293 5.79 8.67 18.72
N SER A 294 5.93 7.56 18.03
CA SER A 294 5.05 6.40 18.19
C SER A 294 5.85 5.15 18.57
N PRO A 295 5.28 4.23 19.36
CA PRO A 295 5.87 2.92 19.54
C PRO A 295 6.04 2.22 18.18
N TYR A 296 7.20 1.60 17.99
CA TYR A 296 7.51 0.85 16.77
C TYR A 296 7.86 -0.60 17.13
N LEU A 297 7.07 -1.54 16.61
CA LEU A 297 7.31 -2.97 16.81
C LEU A 297 8.45 -3.42 15.90
N CYS A 298 9.67 -3.34 16.41
CA CYS A 298 10.88 -3.69 15.69
C CYS A 298 11.88 -4.37 16.61
N THR A 299 12.68 -5.27 16.08
CA THR A 299 13.85 -5.84 16.73
C THR A 299 15.08 -5.42 15.97
N TYR A 300 15.97 -4.67 16.63
CA TYR A 300 17.29 -4.35 16.09
C TYR A 300 18.29 -5.42 16.50
N TYR A 301 19.02 -5.97 15.54
CA TYR A 301 20.00 -7.03 15.81
C TYR A 301 21.18 -6.96 14.83
N TYR A 302 22.29 -7.58 15.23
CA TYR A 302 23.42 -7.83 14.36
C TYR A 302 23.41 -9.28 13.90
N GLU A 303 23.42 -9.50 12.59
CA GLU A 303 23.65 -10.82 12.03
C GLU A 303 25.12 -11.16 12.10
N ILE A 304 25.45 -12.32 12.68
CA ILE A 304 26.80 -12.77 12.88
C ILE A 304 27.03 -14.03 12.04
N ASN A 305 27.99 -13.97 11.12
CA ASN A 305 28.38 -15.15 10.35
C ASN A 305 29.14 -16.13 11.24
N ASN A 306 28.43 -17.18 11.70
CA ASN A 306 28.94 -18.19 12.61
C ASN A 306 30.01 -19.13 12.00
N GLU A 307 30.20 -19.09 10.68
CA GLU A 307 31.19 -19.91 9.98
C GLU A 307 32.55 -19.20 9.87
N LYS A 308 32.60 -17.88 10.09
CA LYS A 308 33.82 -17.08 9.98
C LYS A 308 34.46 -16.81 11.33
N ALA A 309 35.79 -16.96 11.42
CA ALA A 309 36.56 -16.51 12.54
C ALA A 309 36.53 -14.96 12.67
N PRO A 310 36.48 -14.40 13.91
CA PRO A 310 36.51 -15.08 15.20
C PRO A 310 35.10 -15.54 15.68
N PHE A 311 34.06 -15.30 14.89
CA PHE A 311 32.67 -15.51 15.27
C PHE A 311 32.23 -16.98 15.25
N ASN A 312 33.02 -17.87 14.72
CA ASN A 312 32.81 -19.31 14.82
C ASN A 312 33.01 -19.86 16.27
N ASP A 313 33.69 -19.09 17.14
CA ASP A 313 33.79 -19.40 18.57
C ASP A 313 32.56 -18.83 19.32
N PRO A 314 31.73 -19.67 19.97
CA PRO A 314 30.56 -19.20 20.72
C PRO A 314 30.91 -18.26 21.88
N ARG A 315 32.15 -18.36 22.46
CA ARG A 315 32.60 -17.46 23.54
C ARG A 315 32.76 -16.03 23.04
N VAL A 316 33.20 -15.83 21.80
CA VAL A 316 33.29 -14.51 21.19
C VAL A 316 31.90 -13.90 21.01
N ARG A 317 30.94 -14.67 20.54
CA ARG A 317 29.55 -14.21 20.39
C ARG A 317 28.91 -13.85 21.73
N GLU A 318 29.16 -14.67 22.78
CA GLU A 318 28.68 -14.37 24.13
C GLU A 318 29.35 -13.11 24.71
N ALA A 319 30.65 -12.89 24.47
CA ALA A 319 31.33 -11.67 24.88
C ALA A 319 30.71 -10.42 24.23
N LEU A 320 30.38 -10.47 22.92
CA LEU A 320 29.67 -9.38 22.23
C LEU A 320 28.29 -9.13 22.85
N LYS A 321 27.53 -10.19 23.11
CA LYS A 321 26.22 -10.08 23.77
C LYS A 321 26.31 -9.39 25.13
N LEU A 322 27.31 -9.73 25.94
CA LEU A 322 27.53 -9.16 27.28
C LEU A 322 28.11 -7.74 27.25
N SER A 323 28.71 -7.31 26.14
CA SER A 323 29.25 -5.96 25.99
C SER A 323 28.17 -4.91 25.70
N MET A 324 26.94 -5.32 25.35
CA MET A 324 25.84 -4.41 25.07
C MET A 324 25.09 -4.07 26.37
N ASP A 325 25.04 -2.78 26.68
CA ASP A 325 24.13 -2.26 27.69
C ASP A 325 22.72 -2.19 27.07
N ARG A 326 21.76 -2.86 27.71
CA ARG A 326 20.36 -2.93 27.23
C ARG A 326 19.41 -2.08 28.04
N ASP A 327 19.93 -1.41 29.07
CA ASP A 327 19.16 -0.58 29.99
C ASP A 327 19.20 0.93 29.63
N ILE A 328 19.86 1.28 28.52
CA ILE A 328 19.95 2.64 28.01
C ILE A 328 18.70 3.05 27.23
#